data_67ffc352607af9155a26a42d93e7d94b
#
_entry.id   67ffc352607af9155a26a42d93e7d94b
#
_cell.length_a   1.000
_cell.length_b   1.000
_cell.length_c   1.000
_cell.angle_alpha   90.00
_cell.angle_beta   90.00
_cell.angle_gamma   90.00
#
_symmetry.space_group_name_H-M   'P 1'
#
loop_
_entity.id
_entity.type
_entity.pdbx_description
1 polymer ?
#
loop_
_entity_poly.entity_id
_entity_poly.type
_entity_poly.pdbx_seq_one_letter_code
_entity_poly.pdbx_strand_id
1 'polypeptide(L)' 'MKEDLSFTRLQDFVGHKVEIIAFGISYMGILEEVDPERGTLKIVDGEDFAMLELERVEAFTVLDS' A
#
# COMPACT_ATOMS: atom_id res chain seq x y z
N MET A 1 7.18 13.15 14.99
CA MET A 1 6.91 12.77 14.59
C MET A 1 6.27 12.12 14.09
N LYS A 2 5.84 12.02 13.71
CA LYS A 2 5.23 11.41 13.25
C LYS A 2 5.42 10.89 12.38
N GLU A 3 5.63 10.61 11.92
CA GLU A 3 5.84 10.15 11.26
C GLU A 3 5.74 9.48 10.27
N ASP A 4 6.09 9.15 9.48
CA ASP A 4 6.25 8.49 8.52
C ASP A 4 6.09 7.10 8.77
N LEU A 5 5.33 6.86 9.52
CA LEU A 5 5.02 5.71 9.86
C LEU A 5 4.63 4.84 8.83
N SER A 6 4.05 5.40 7.80
CA SER A 6 3.43 4.63 6.83
C SER A 6 4.35 3.71 6.10
N PHE A 7 5.57 4.14 5.74
CA PHE A 7 6.47 3.30 4.99
C PHE A 7 6.87 2.05 5.74
N THR A 8 7.26 2.19 6.97
CA THR A 8 7.68 1.08 7.78
C THR A 8 6.55 0.12 8.04
N ARG A 9 5.38 0.66 8.31
CA ARG A 9 4.26 -0.19 8.65
C ARG A 9 3.71 -0.93 7.45
N LEU A 10 3.76 -0.32 6.29
CA LEU A 10 3.29 -1.01 5.11
C LEU A 10 4.09 -2.27 4.83
N GLN A 11 5.39 -2.23 5.08
CA GLN A 11 6.20 -3.42 4.86
C GLN A 11 5.77 -4.57 5.75
N ASP A 12 5.26 -4.26 6.93
CA ASP A 12 4.83 -5.29 7.86
C ASP A 12 3.56 -5.97 7.37
N PHE A 13 2.85 -5.37 6.43
CA PHE A 13 1.59 -5.92 5.96
C PHE A 13 1.68 -6.53 4.56
N VAL A 14 2.89 -6.75 4.06
CA VAL A 14 3.05 -7.45 2.80
C VAL A 14 2.44 -8.85 2.96
N GLY A 15 1.61 -9.23 2.02
CA GLY A 15 0.88 -10.49 2.08
C GLY A 15 -0.52 -10.37 2.62
N HIS A 16 -0.87 -9.21 3.17
CA HIS A 16 -2.20 -9.00 3.72
C HIS A 16 -3.09 -8.25 2.75
N LYS A 17 -4.38 -8.42 2.90
CA LYS A 17 -5.33 -7.68 2.07
C LYS A 17 -5.47 -6.29 2.64
N VAL A 18 -5.32 -5.29 1.80
CA VAL A 18 -5.35 -3.89 2.24
C VAL A 18 -6.19 -3.06 1.30
N GLU A 19 -6.61 -1.91 1.79
CA GLU A 19 -7.21 -0.88 0.97
C GLU A 19 -6.30 0.33 1.04
N ILE A 20 -5.94 0.87 -0.12
CA ILE A 20 -5.08 2.05 -0.18
C ILE A 20 -5.80 3.13 -0.95
N ILE A 21 -5.80 4.33 -0.41
CA ILE A 21 -6.40 5.48 -1.08
C ILE A 21 -5.28 6.35 -1.59
N ALA A 22 -5.28 6.60 -2.90
CA ALA A 22 -4.31 7.45 -3.55
C ALA A 22 -5.01 8.16 -4.70
N PHE A 23 -4.72 9.42 -4.88
CA PHE A 23 -5.36 10.24 -5.92
C PHE A 23 -6.89 10.25 -5.76
N GLY A 24 -7.38 10.11 -4.54
CA GLY A 24 -8.82 10.06 -4.30
C GLY A 24 -9.47 8.78 -4.77
N ILE A 25 -8.70 7.77 -5.12
CA ILE A 25 -9.20 6.49 -5.62
C ILE A 25 -8.86 5.41 -4.61
N SER A 26 -9.80 4.50 -4.38
CA SER A 26 -9.59 3.40 -3.47
C SER A 26 -9.11 2.17 -4.25
N TYR A 27 -7.97 1.62 -3.83
CA TYR A 27 -7.40 0.42 -4.43
C TYR A 27 -7.42 -0.67 -3.37
N MET A 28 -8.02 -1.81 -3.68
CA MET A 28 -8.07 -2.93 -2.75
C MET A 28 -7.39 -4.15 -3.35
N GLY A 29 -6.70 -4.90 -2.54
CA GLY A 29 -6.04 -6.11 -2.98
C GLY A 29 -4.99 -6.55 -1.97
N ILE A 30 -4.17 -7.50 -2.39
CA ILE A 30 -3.08 -7.99 -1.55
C ILE A 30 -1.87 -7.11 -1.76
N LEU A 31 -1.30 -6.62 -0.67
CA LEU A 31 -0.09 -5.82 -0.75
C LEU A 31 1.05 -6.78 -1.05
N GLU A 32 1.57 -6.72 -2.25
CA GLU A 32 2.57 -7.67 -2.68
C GLU A 32 3.98 -7.20 -2.40
N GLU A 33 4.23 -5.93 -2.53
CA GLU A 33 5.58 -5.44 -2.40
C GLU A 33 5.59 -3.97 -2.01
N VAL A 34 6.53 -3.59 -1.17
CA VAL A 34 6.78 -2.19 -0.83
C VAL A 34 8.25 -1.95 -1.07
N ASP A 35 8.57 -0.94 -1.87
CA ASP A 35 9.96 -0.65 -2.20
C ASP A 35 10.28 0.77 -1.73
N PRO A 36 10.86 0.91 -0.56
CA PRO A 36 11.15 2.25 -0.02
C PRO A 36 12.20 3.00 -0.84
N GLU A 37 13.10 2.29 -1.49
CA GLU A 37 14.12 2.95 -2.27
C GLU A 37 13.55 3.59 -3.51
N ARG A 38 12.59 2.95 -4.13
CA ARG A 38 11.93 3.51 -5.29
C ARG A 38 10.73 4.35 -4.90
N GLY A 39 10.27 4.21 -3.67
CA GLY A 39 9.10 4.94 -3.22
C GLY A 39 7.83 4.41 -3.84
N THR A 40 7.73 3.09 -4.02
CA THR A 40 6.56 2.49 -4.67
C THR A 40 6.03 1.32 -3.87
N LEU A 41 4.79 0.96 -4.17
CA LEU A 41 4.21 -0.27 -3.65
C LEU A 41 3.40 -0.93 -4.76
N LYS A 42 3.12 -2.22 -4.59
CA LYS A 42 2.36 -2.96 -5.57
C LYS A 42 1.23 -3.69 -4.87
N ILE A 43 0.01 -3.52 -5.38
CA ILE A 43 -1.17 -4.21 -4.90
C ILE A 43 -1.65 -5.12 -6.01
N VAL A 44 -2.02 -6.34 -5.68
CA VAL A 44 -2.48 -7.33 -6.64
C VAL A 44 -3.92 -7.70 -6.30
N ASP A 45 -4.78 -7.73 -7.30
CA ASP A 45 -6.17 -8.10 -7.13
C ASP A 45 -6.51 -9.08 -8.25
N GLY A 46 -6.41 -10.37 -7.95
CA GLY A 46 -6.64 -11.38 -8.96
C GLY A 46 -5.56 -11.31 -10.04
N GLU A 47 -5.98 -11.04 -11.27
CA GLU A 47 -5.03 -10.93 -12.37
C GLU A 47 -4.57 -9.51 -12.61
N ASP A 48 -5.14 -8.58 -11.88
CA ASP A 48 -4.80 -7.17 -12.05
C ASP A 48 -3.83 -6.73 -10.97
N PHE A 49 -3.12 -5.67 -11.25
CA PHE A 49 -2.26 -5.09 -10.22
C PHE A 49 -2.16 -3.59 -10.44
N ALA A 50 -1.75 -2.89 -9.40
CA ALA A 50 -1.52 -1.46 -9.46
C ALA A 50 -0.21 -1.15 -8.77
N MET A 51 0.58 -0.27 -9.37
CA MET A 51 1.78 0.26 -8.76
C MET A 51 1.49 1.68 -8.34
N LEU A 52 1.75 2.01 -7.11
CA LEU A 52 1.45 3.32 -6.57
C LEU A 52 2.70 3.93 -5.96
N GLU A 53 2.78 5.25 -6.01
CA GLU A 53 3.88 5.94 -5.36
C GLU A 53 3.55 6.14 -3.89
N LEU A 54 4.47 5.82 -3.04
CA LEU A 54 4.23 5.92 -1.60
C LEU A 54 3.84 7.33 -1.18
N GLU A 55 4.44 8.33 -1.79
CA GLU A 55 4.11 9.69 -1.39
C GLU A 55 2.73 10.13 -1.83
N ARG A 56 2.05 9.33 -2.65
CA ARG A 56 0.69 9.64 -3.06
C ARG A 56 -0.35 8.93 -2.22
N VAL A 57 0.09 8.06 -1.32
CA VAL A 57 -0.84 7.33 -0.47
C VAL A 57 -1.43 8.27 0.55
N GLU A 58 -2.74 8.38 0.57
CA GLU A 58 -3.46 9.24 1.50
C GLU A 58 -3.87 8.48 2.74
N ALA A 59 -4.16 7.20 2.59
CA ALA A 59 -4.55 6.38 3.72
C ALA A 59 -4.44 4.92 3.34
N PHE A 60 -4.27 4.05 4.33
CA PHE A 60 -4.38 2.61 4.07
C PHE A 60 -5.02 1.94 5.26
N THR A 61 -5.67 0.83 5.00
CA THR A 61 -6.36 0.05 6.02
C THR A 61 -6.07 -1.41 5.76
N VAL A 62 -5.77 -2.15 6.81
CA VAL A 62 -5.58 -3.59 6.69
C VAL A 62 -6.94 -4.25 6.85
N LEU A 63 -7.34 -5.04 5.86
CA LEU A 63 -8.70 -5.57 5.81
C LEU A 63 -8.82 -6.98 6.39
N ASP A 64 -7.73 -7.71 6.43
CA ASP A 64 -7.79 -9.09 6.89
C ASP A 64 -7.06 -9.32 8.21
N SER A 65 -6.89 -8.31 8.98
CA SER A 65 -6.16 -8.45 10.23
C SER A 65 -7.01 -9.03 11.36
#